data_b8f15bc63bccd6b30c533584d9fcc680
#
_entry.id   b8f15bc63bccd6b30c533584d9fcc680
#
_cell.length_a   1.000
_cell.length_b   1.000
_cell.length_c   1.000
_cell.angle_alpha   90.00
_cell.angle_beta   90.00
_cell.angle_gamma   90.00
#
_symmetry.space_group_name_H-M   'P 1'
#
loop_
_entity.id
_entity.type
_entity.pdbx_description
1 polymer ?
#
loop_
_entity_poly.entity_id
_entity_poly.type
_entity_poly.pdbx_seq_one_letter_code
_entity_poly.pdbx_strand_id
1 'polypeptide(L)'
;VESARWEHPQTGRVERPLDGFSVVMTTNVEDLTELPAALTDRFPVAIRIDEPHPHALRRLPSDLREYARRAADIGDRRISLRSFYAFNTLRCRLGDERAARIVFRDQAEGVLDAIRIDGVER
;
A
#
# COMPACT_ATOMS: atom_id res chain seq x y z
N VAL A 1 -19.64 0.35 22.42
CA VAL A 1 -20.18 -0.90 21.86
C VAL A 1 -20.56 -1.80 23.03
N GLU A 2 -21.84 -1.79 23.38
CA GLU A 2 -22.36 -2.45 24.60
C GLU A 2 -22.19 -3.98 24.61
N SER A 3 -21.93 -4.61 23.47
CA SER A 3 -21.90 -6.06 23.34
C SER A 3 -20.52 -6.64 22.91
N ALA A 4 -19.48 -5.83 22.93
CA ALA A 4 -18.15 -6.29 22.55
C ALA A 4 -17.59 -7.25 23.58
N ARG A 5 -17.84 -8.53 23.39
CA ARG A 5 -17.24 -9.61 24.14
C ARG A 5 -16.87 -10.76 23.20
N TRP A 6 -15.84 -11.48 23.54
CA TRP A 6 -15.44 -12.67 22.83
C TRP A 6 -15.27 -13.82 23.83
N GLU A 7 -15.85 -14.95 23.50
CA GLU A 7 -15.73 -16.17 24.28
C GLU A 7 -14.72 -17.11 23.62
N HIS A 8 -13.71 -17.50 24.39
CA HIS A 8 -12.69 -18.42 23.89
C HIS A 8 -13.31 -19.81 23.65
N PRO A 9 -13.26 -20.36 22.43
CA PRO A 9 -14.00 -21.57 22.07
C PRO A 9 -13.58 -22.83 22.83
N GLN A 10 -12.35 -22.90 23.33
CA GLN A 10 -11.84 -24.06 24.07
C GLN A 10 -12.01 -23.96 25.59
N THR A 11 -11.91 -22.75 26.12
CA THR A 11 -11.90 -22.55 27.60
C THR A 11 -13.21 -21.95 28.12
N GLY A 12 -14.09 -21.45 27.26
CA GLY A 12 -15.31 -20.76 27.66
C GLY A 12 -15.07 -19.41 28.35
N ARG A 13 -13.81 -18.95 28.42
CA ARG A 13 -13.46 -17.69 29.05
C ARG A 13 -13.96 -16.51 28.21
N VAL A 14 -14.67 -15.59 28.86
CA VAL A 14 -15.17 -14.37 28.23
C VAL A 14 -14.14 -13.26 28.35
N GLU A 15 -13.73 -12.71 27.21
CA GLU A 15 -12.85 -11.56 27.11
C GLU A 15 -13.65 -10.33 26.71
N ARG A 16 -13.30 -9.20 27.30
CA ARG A 16 -13.87 -7.88 26.96
C ARG A 16 -12.76 -6.90 26.66
N PRO A 17 -12.95 -6.00 25.67
CA PRO A 17 -11.97 -4.95 25.43
C PRO A 17 -11.88 -4.01 26.63
N LEU A 18 -10.68 -3.51 26.90
CA LEU A 18 -10.45 -2.46 27.90
C LEU A 18 -11.07 -1.14 27.47
N ASP A 19 -11.35 -0.26 28.45
CA ASP A 19 -11.78 1.10 28.17
C ASP A 19 -10.77 1.82 27.27
N GLY A 20 -11.27 2.56 26.29
CA GLY A 20 -10.43 3.22 25.27
C GLY A 20 -10.01 2.31 24.11
N PHE A 21 -10.44 1.06 24.08
CA PHE A 21 -10.23 0.17 22.95
C PHE A 21 -10.91 0.72 21.69
N SER A 22 -10.17 0.73 20.60
CA SER A 22 -10.70 1.11 19.28
C SER A 22 -10.33 0.09 18.22
N VAL A 23 -11.15 -0.01 17.17
CA VAL A 23 -10.94 -0.91 16.05
C VAL A 23 -10.72 -0.08 14.79
N VAL A 24 -9.67 -0.42 14.07
CA VAL A 24 -9.39 0.14 12.75
C VAL A 24 -9.44 -0.99 11.73
N MET A 25 -10.18 -0.78 10.66
CA MET A 25 -10.22 -1.69 9.53
C MET A 25 -9.54 -1.05 8.31
N THR A 26 -8.74 -1.80 7.59
CA THR A 26 -8.13 -1.35 6.34
C THR A 26 -8.67 -2.15 5.17
N THR A 27 -8.81 -1.50 4.03
CA THR A 27 -9.27 -2.13 2.79
C THR A 27 -8.63 -1.47 1.58
N ASN A 28 -8.53 -2.20 0.48
CA ASN A 28 -8.06 -1.70 -0.81
C ASN A 28 -9.20 -1.36 -1.77
N VAL A 29 -10.45 -1.42 -1.33
CA VAL A 29 -11.57 -1.02 -2.20
C VAL A 29 -11.49 0.47 -2.52
N GLU A 30 -11.75 0.83 -3.75
CA GLU A 30 -11.77 2.22 -4.19
C GLU A 30 -13.09 2.90 -3.81
N ASP A 31 -14.19 2.17 -3.93
CA ASP A 31 -15.52 2.64 -3.58
C ASP A 31 -16.03 1.92 -2.33
N LEU A 32 -16.31 2.69 -1.26
CA LEU A 32 -16.84 2.16 -0.01
C LEU A 32 -18.23 1.52 -0.17
N THR A 33 -18.95 1.83 -1.23
CA THR A 33 -20.25 1.18 -1.53
C THR A 33 -20.09 -0.31 -1.88
N GLU A 34 -18.91 -0.75 -2.27
CA GLU A 34 -18.59 -2.16 -2.49
C GLU A 34 -18.52 -2.96 -1.19
N LEU A 35 -18.36 -2.29 -0.05
CA LEU A 35 -18.34 -2.94 1.25
C LEU A 35 -19.79 -3.24 1.73
N PRO A 36 -20.00 -4.34 2.47
CA PRO A 36 -21.28 -4.60 3.11
C PRO A 36 -21.73 -3.41 3.97
N ALA A 37 -23.03 -3.05 3.88
CA ALA A 37 -23.59 -1.94 4.64
C ALA A 37 -23.36 -2.09 6.16
N ALA A 38 -23.41 -3.33 6.67
CA ALA A 38 -23.13 -3.62 8.07
C ALA A 38 -21.73 -3.20 8.54
N LEU A 39 -20.73 -3.23 7.64
CA LEU A 39 -19.37 -2.76 7.94
C LEU A 39 -19.30 -1.23 7.92
N THR A 40 -19.86 -0.59 6.91
CA THR A 40 -19.86 0.87 6.81
C THR A 40 -20.61 1.55 7.97
N ASP A 41 -21.68 0.93 8.44
CA ASP A 41 -22.42 1.41 9.62
C ASP A 41 -21.62 1.33 10.92
N ARG A 42 -20.76 0.32 11.05
CA ARG A 42 -19.91 0.15 12.23
C ARG A 42 -18.66 1.02 12.22
N PHE A 43 -18.24 1.47 11.05
CA PHE A 43 -17.06 2.32 10.85
C PHE A 43 -17.49 3.66 10.21
N PRO A 44 -18.08 4.57 11.00
CA PRO A 44 -18.66 5.80 10.46
C PRO A 44 -17.64 6.80 9.96
N VAL A 45 -16.37 6.64 10.37
CA VAL A 45 -15.26 7.49 9.90
C VAL A 45 -14.43 6.70 8.91
N ALA A 46 -14.32 7.21 7.68
CA ALA A 46 -13.47 6.66 6.64
C ALA A 46 -12.36 7.66 6.28
N ILE A 47 -11.13 7.18 6.28
CA ILE A 47 -9.97 7.97 5.88
C ILE A 47 -9.40 7.35 4.60
N ARG A 48 -9.38 8.12 3.54
CA ARG A 48 -8.76 7.74 2.29
C ARG A 48 -7.28 8.13 2.29
N ILE A 49 -6.43 7.19 1.92
CA ILE A 49 -4.99 7.41 1.79
C ILE A 49 -4.65 7.28 0.32
N ASP A 50 -4.45 8.41 -0.34
CA ASP A 50 -4.21 8.48 -1.79
C ASP A 50 -2.71 8.61 -2.11
N GLU A 51 -1.92 9.13 -1.19
CA GLU A 51 -0.50 9.37 -1.42
C GLU A 51 0.39 8.53 -0.50
N PRO A 52 1.55 8.08 -1.00
CA PRO A 52 2.55 7.45 -0.17
C PRO A 52 3.08 8.40 0.91
N HIS A 53 3.31 7.87 2.10
CA HIS A 53 3.89 8.66 3.17
C HIS A 53 5.29 9.18 2.79
N PRO A 54 5.62 10.46 3.02
CA PRO A 54 6.92 11.04 2.65
C PRO A 54 8.14 10.28 3.17
N HIS A 55 8.06 9.72 4.38
CA HIS A 55 9.13 8.87 4.92
C HIS A 55 9.34 7.59 4.11
N ALA A 56 8.28 6.98 3.63
CA ALA A 56 8.38 5.79 2.79
C ALA A 56 9.04 6.11 1.44
N LEU A 57 8.70 7.23 0.83
CA LEU A 57 9.35 7.69 -0.40
C LEU A 57 10.84 8.01 -0.19
N ARG A 58 11.21 8.63 0.93
CA ARG A 58 12.63 8.95 1.23
C ARG A 58 13.51 7.71 1.38
N ARG A 59 12.96 6.55 1.68
CA ARG A 59 13.69 5.28 1.71
C ARG A 59 14.07 4.75 0.33
N LEU A 60 13.42 5.25 -0.71
CA LEU A 60 13.82 4.95 -2.08
C LEU A 60 14.97 5.87 -2.52
N PRO A 61 15.85 5.40 -3.40
CA PRO A 61 16.82 6.25 -4.08
C PRO A 61 16.14 7.39 -4.84
N SER A 62 16.86 8.47 -5.01
CA SER A 62 16.33 9.71 -5.58
C SER A 62 15.75 9.55 -6.99
N ASP A 63 16.34 8.67 -7.80
CA ASP A 63 15.89 8.36 -9.16
C ASP A 63 14.53 7.65 -9.24
N LEU A 64 14.09 7.04 -8.13
CA LEU A 64 12.81 6.32 -8.07
C LEU A 64 11.68 7.10 -7.40
N ARG A 65 12.01 8.10 -6.57
CA ARG A 65 11.03 8.75 -5.68
C ARG A 65 9.88 9.42 -6.40
N GLU A 66 10.19 10.23 -7.38
CA GLU A 66 9.17 11.01 -8.09
C GLU A 66 8.26 10.10 -8.91
N TYR A 67 8.83 9.13 -9.60
CA TYR A 67 8.02 8.18 -10.34
C TYR A 67 7.17 7.30 -9.42
N ALA A 68 7.74 6.83 -8.30
CA ALA A 68 7.00 6.05 -7.31
C ALA A 68 5.82 6.84 -6.71
N ARG A 69 5.99 8.13 -6.46
CA ARG A 69 4.92 9.02 -5.98
C ARG A 69 3.79 9.11 -7.01
N ARG A 70 4.13 9.36 -8.26
CA ARG A 70 3.15 9.45 -9.35
C ARG A 70 2.45 8.12 -9.64
N ALA A 71 3.20 7.03 -9.66
CA ALA A 71 2.68 5.70 -9.96
C ALA A 71 1.73 5.15 -8.90
N ALA A 72 1.75 5.69 -7.69
CA ALA A 72 0.82 5.32 -6.62
C ALA A 72 -0.61 5.84 -6.86
N ASP A 73 -0.77 6.85 -7.72
CA ASP A 73 -2.04 7.58 -7.95
C ASP A 73 -2.75 7.17 -9.26
N ILE A 74 -2.17 6.30 -10.06
CA ILE A 74 -2.70 5.97 -11.39
C ILE A 74 -3.63 4.74 -11.34
N GLY A 75 -4.88 4.90 -10.89
CA GLY A 75 -5.99 3.94 -11.04
C GLY A 75 -5.58 2.47 -11.20
N ASP A 76 -6.02 1.81 -12.27
CA ASP A 76 -5.75 0.39 -12.55
C ASP A 76 -4.27 0.07 -12.82
N ARG A 77 -3.46 1.07 -13.12
CA ARG A 77 -2.01 0.92 -13.37
C ARG A 77 -1.16 1.29 -12.15
N ARG A 78 -1.77 1.37 -11.00
CA ARG A 78 -1.10 1.66 -9.75
C ARG A 78 0.05 0.68 -9.50
N ILE A 79 1.23 1.23 -9.19
CA ILE A 79 2.39 0.46 -8.75
C ILE A 79 2.64 0.75 -7.27
N SER A 80 2.66 -0.30 -6.45
CA SER A 80 2.87 -0.14 -5.02
C SER A 80 4.32 0.21 -4.68
N LEU A 81 4.53 0.93 -3.58
CA LEU A 81 5.88 1.18 -3.05
C LEU A 81 6.66 -0.11 -2.77
N ARG A 82 5.96 -1.17 -2.39
CA ARG A 82 6.57 -2.49 -2.16
C ARG A 82 7.28 -3.00 -3.42
N SER A 83 6.68 -2.79 -4.59
CA SER A 83 7.29 -3.15 -5.88
C SER A 83 8.55 -2.34 -6.14
N PHE A 84 8.56 -1.04 -5.82
CA PHE A 84 9.76 -0.21 -5.96
C PHE A 84 10.88 -0.62 -5.00
N TYR A 85 10.56 -1.00 -3.76
CA TYR A 85 11.56 -1.54 -2.83
C TYR A 85 12.15 -2.85 -3.33
N ALA A 86 11.32 -3.77 -3.83
CA ALA A 86 11.77 -5.03 -4.42
C ALA A 86 12.67 -4.79 -5.64
N PHE A 87 12.26 -3.88 -6.53
CA PHE A 87 13.06 -3.48 -7.68
C PHE A 87 14.43 -2.92 -7.26
N ASN A 88 14.44 -1.98 -6.32
CA ASN A 88 15.68 -1.39 -5.83
C ASN A 88 16.64 -2.42 -5.23
N THR A 89 16.13 -3.42 -4.53
CA THR A 89 16.93 -4.52 -3.98
C THR A 89 17.49 -5.40 -5.09
N LEU A 90 16.69 -5.75 -6.09
CA LEU A 90 17.08 -6.66 -7.16
C LEU A 90 18.03 -6.01 -8.17
N ARG A 91 17.85 -4.72 -8.49
CA ARG A 91 18.67 -4.05 -9.51
C ARG A 91 20.16 -3.99 -9.17
N CYS A 92 20.50 -3.97 -7.88
CA CYS A 92 21.89 -4.03 -7.43
C CYS A 92 22.59 -5.33 -7.81
N ARG A 93 21.85 -6.41 -8.02
CA ARG A 93 22.38 -7.74 -8.36
C ARG A 93 22.21 -8.10 -9.83
N LEU A 94 21.08 -7.69 -10.42
CA LEU A 94 20.66 -8.16 -11.74
C LEU A 94 20.73 -7.07 -12.83
N GLY A 95 20.98 -5.82 -12.46
CA GLY A 95 20.84 -4.66 -13.32
C GLY A 95 19.39 -4.20 -13.48
N ASP A 96 19.23 -2.97 -13.97
CA ASP A 96 17.92 -2.31 -14.02
C ASP A 96 16.93 -3.04 -14.92
N GLU A 97 17.32 -3.42 -16.13
CA GLU A 97 16.40 -4.04 -17.11
C GLU A 97 15.86 -5.38 -16.62
N ARG A 98 16.73 -6.24 -16.11
CA ARG A 98 16.32 -7.57 -15.65
C ARG A 98 15.48 -7.49 -14.39
N ALA A 99 15.86 -6.64 -13.45
CA ALA A 99 15.08 -6.41 -12.24
C ALA A 99 13.70 -5.83 -12.54
N ALA A 100 13.60 -4.87 -13.47
CA ALA A 100 12.35 -4.28 -13.89
C ALA A 100 11.40 -5.32 -14.50
N ARG A 101 11.90 -6.17 -15.38
CA ARG A 101 11.08 -7.24 -15.98
C ARG A 101 10.55 -8.23 -14.96
N ILE A 102 11.33 -8.56 -13.93
CA ILE A 102 10.89 -9.47 -12.87
C ILE A 102 9.81 -8.83 -12.01
N VAL A 103 9.97 -7.58 -11.61
CA VAL A 103 9.09 -6.91 -10.64
C VAL A 103 7.86 -6.32 -11.31
N PHE A 104 8.04 -5.59 -12.42
CA PHE A 104 6.97 -4.80 -13.05
C PHE A 104 6.33 -5.48 -14.27
N ARG A 105 6.92 -6.55 -14.77
CA ARG A 105 6.41 -7.35 -15.90
C ARG A 105 6.11 -6.50 -17.13
N ASP A 106 4.84 -6.41 -17.53
CA ASP A 106 4.36 -5.62 -18.66
C ASP A 106 4.55 -4.10 -18.50
N GLN A 107 4.70 -3.61 -17.28
CA GLN A 107 4.96 -2.20 -16.98
C GLN A 107 6.46 -1.86 -16.95
N ALA A 108 7.34 -2.83 -17.14
CA ALA A 108 8.79 -2.67 -16.97
C ALA A 108 9.39 -1.57 -17.88
N GLU A 109 9.00 -1.54 -19.14
CA GLU A 109 9.53 -0.54 -20.09
C GLU A 109 9.15 0.89 -19.68
N GLY A 110 7.90 1.10 -19.29
CA GLY A 110 7.44 2.41 -18.80
C GLY A 110 8.17 2.88 -17.55
N VAL A 111 8.48 1.96 -16.63
CA VAL A 111 9.26 2.27 -15.43
C VAL A 111 10.70 2.64 -15.80
N LEU A 112 11.35 1.86 -16.66
CA LEU A 112 12.71 2.11 -17.09
C LEU A 112 12.86 3.44 -17.81
N ASP A 113 11.93 3.77 -18.69
CA ASP A 113 11.93 5.05 -19.42
C ASP A 113 11.76 6.24 -18.46
N ALA A 114 10.85 6.13 -17.50
CA ALA A 114 10.65 7.16 -16.50
C ALA A 114 11.91 7.40 -15.63
N ILE A 115 12.59 6.34 -15.22
CA ILE A 115 13.84 6.44 -14.45
C ILE A 115 14.95 7.11 -15.26
N ARG A 116 15.05 6.81 -16.56
CA ARG A 116 16.03 7.43 -17.45
C ARG A 116 15.78 8.93 -17.63
N ILE A 117 14.54 9.34 -17.80
CA ILE A 117 14.15 10.74 -17.93
C ILE A 117 14.46 11.49 -16.63
N ASP A 118 14.02 11.00 -15.49
CA ASP A 118 14.26 11.63 -14.19
C ASP A 118 15.77 11.66 -13.82
N GLY A 119 16.58 10.75 -14.37
CA GLY A 119 18.03 10.69 -14.18
C GLY A 119 18.80 11.70 -15.03
N VAL A 120 18.25 12.16 -16.15
CA VAL A 120 18.90 13.14 -17.07
C VAL A 120 18.64 14.58 -16.64
N GLU A 121 17.51 14.87 -15.97
CA GLU A 121 17.17 16.21 -15.48
C GLU A 121 17.95 16.63 -14.21
N ARG A 122 18.86 15.80 -13.73
CA ARG A 122 19.74 16.05 -12.58
C ARG A 122 21.20 16.08 -13.01
#